data_9aed6a0b3602c01ea66a6dde589a21f6
#
_entry.id   9aed6a0b3602c01ea66a6dde589a21f6
#
_cell.length_a   1.000
_cell.length_b   1.000
_cell.length_c   1.000
_cell.angle_alpha   90.00
_cell.angle_beta   90.00
_cell.angle_gamma   90.00
#
_symmetry.space_group_name_H-M   'P 1'
#
loop_
_entity.id
_entity.type
_entity.pdbx_description
1 polymer ?
#
loop_
_entity_poly.entity_id
_entity_poly.type
_entity_poly.pdbx_seq_one_letter_code
_entity_poly.pdbx_strand_id
1 'polypeptide(L)'
;MNVSLVFKEQHQIHIHAHRGSAGMAEGSGVTDGCAATRAEVCVVACAEAWRGDGAVLASPMGLVPTLGAKLAQLTFSPGLLLTDGEATLLAPGETGTIAEGWLPYRSVFTMVAAGLRHVMMGAAQLDRFGNQNISCIGDWSRPKAQLLGVRGAPGNTINHPVSYWVPRHSPRVFAERADMVCGIGYDRAAALGRPGARFHELRVVVTNLAVLDFATADHRMRLRSVHPGARVADVIAATGFPLAVPAEVPVTRPPAPEELALIRGRLDLAGLRDRELA
;
A
#
# COMPACT_ATOMS: atom_id res chain seq x y z
N MET A 1 20.70 -27.37 3.83
CA MET A 1 20.30 -26.43 4.87
C MET A 1 18.98 -25.81 4.44
N ASN A 2 17.89 -26.19 5.09
CA ASN A 2 16.51 -25.98 4.61
C ASN A 2 16.05 -24.53 4.88
N VAL A 3 15.89 -23.74 3.82
CA VAL A 3 15.39 -22.36 3.86
C VAL A 3 13.84 -22.31 4.01
N SER A 4 13.20 -23.48 4.09
CA SER A 4 11.73 -23.61 4.06
C SER A 4 11.02 -23.35 5.41
N LEU A 5 11.75 -23.11 6.49
CA LEU A 5 11.15 -23.12 7.85
C LEU A 5 10.82 -21.72 8.43
N VAL A 6 11.24 -20.63 7.78
CA VAL A 6 11.06 -19.27 8.34
C VAL A 6 9.77 -18.58 7.88
N PHE A 7 9.08 -19.12 6.89
CA PHE A 7 7.87 -18.49 6.32
C PHE A 7 6.54 -18.96 6.93
N LYS A 8 6.56 -19.93 7.85
CA LYS A 8 5.33 -20.60 8.33
C LYS A 8 4.60 -19.93 9.51
N GLU A 9 5.20 -18.96 10.17
CA GLU A 9 4.63 -18.44 11.44
C GLU A 9 3.82 -17.14 11.34
N GLN A 10 3.69 -16.52 10.17
CA GLN A 10 3.00 -15.23 10.10
C GLN A 10 1.60 -15.23 9.46
N HIS A 11 1.06 -16.35 8.99
CA HIS A 11 -0.25 -16.34 8.29
C HIS A 11 -1.16 -17.56 8.53
N GLN A 12 -1.16 -18.17 9.71
CA GLN A 12 -2.22 -19.11 10.07
C GLN A 12 -3.20 -18.47 11.06
N ILE A 13 -4.19 -17.77 10.54
CA ILE A 13 -5.42 -17.47 11.28
C ILE A 13 -6.39 -18.61 10.99
N HIS A 14 -6.51 -19.57 11.91
CA HIS A 14 -7.55 -20.59 11.89
C HIS A 14 -8.91 -19.96 12.15
N ILE A 15 -9.79 -20.02 11.16
CA ILE A 15 -11.20 -19.70 11.32
C ILE A 15 -11.91 -20.93 11.87
N HIS A 16 -12.19 -20.95 13.17
CA HIS A 16 -13.15 -21.88 13.74
C HIS A 16 -14.58 -21.38 13.47
N ALA A 17 -15.31 -22.10 12.63
CA ALA A 17 -16.72 -21.88 12.40
C ALA A 17 -17.52 -22.44 13.58
N HIS A 18 -18.09 -21.58 14.42
CA HIS A 18 -19.19 -21.97 15.31
C HIS A 18 -20.52 -21.80 14.57
N ARG A 19 -21.21 -22.93 14.36
CA ARG A 19 -22.61 -22.95 13.96
C ARG A 19 -23.45 -22.56 15.18
N GLY A 20 -24.17 -21.47 15.08
CA GLY A 20 -25.25 -21.09 15.99
C GLY A 20 -26.51 -20.74 15.19
N SER A 21 -27.60 -21.35 15.55
CA SER A 21 -28.89 -21.39 14.86
C SER A 21 -29.63 -20.07 14.84
N ALA A 22 -30.47 -19.95 13.83
CA ALA A 22 -31.33 -18.86 13.41
C ALA A 22 -32.27 -18.30 14.49
N GLY A 23 -32.43 -16.98 14.44
CA GLY A 23 -33.59 -16.26 14.94
C GLY A 23 -33.86 -15.11 13.98
N MET A 24 -34.95 -15.22 13.20
CA MET A 24 -35.44 -14.13 12.36
C MET A 24 -36.03 -13.03 13.27
N ALA A 25 -35.52 -11.82 13.14
CA ALA A 25 -36.20 -10.61 13.59
C ALA A 25 -36.11 -9.58 12.48
N GLU A 26 -37.21 -9.33 11.81
CA GLU A 26 -37.38 -8.16 10.95
C GLU A 26 -37.35 -6.90 11.84
N GLY A 27 -36.36 -6.08 11.59
CA GLY A 27 -36.23 -4.77 12.20
C GLY A 27 -35.79 -3.78 11.14
N SER A 28 -36.71 -2.95 10.66
CA SER A 28 -36.43 -1.77 9.86
C SER A 28 -35.57 -0.79 10.69
N GLY A 29 -34.27 -0.94 10.62
CA GLY A 29 -33.31 -0.03 11.22
C GLY A 29 -32.75 0.90 10.13
N VAL A 30 -33.16 2.16 10.20
CA VAL A 30 -32.43 3.29 9.61
C VAL A 30 -30.95 3.12 10.00
N THR A 31 -30.08 2.86 9.03
CA THR A 31 -28.64 2.79 9.26
C THR A 31 -28.17 4.19 9.62
N ASP A 32 -28.00 4.41 10.91
CA ASP A 32 -27.26 5.54 11.45
C ASP A 32 -25.89 5.53 10.76
N GLY A 33 -25.65 6.56 9.93
CA GLY A 33 -24.45 6.65 9.08
C GLY A 33 -23.20 6.82 9.93
N CYS A 34 -22.70 5.71 10.48
CA CYS A 34 -21.44 5.71 11.22
C CYS A 34 -20.33 6.28 10.32
N ALA A 35 -19.76 7.41 10.72
CA ALA A 35 -18.68 8.07 10.00
C ALA A 35 -17.55 7.07 9.65
N ALA A 36 -16.91 7.27 8.49
CA ALA A 36 -15.80 6.42 8.07
C ALA A 36 -14.63 6.55 9.06
N THR A 37 -14.02 5.42 9.42
CA THR A 37 -12.81 5.41 10.23
C THR A 37 -11.59 5.89 9.42
N ARG A 38 -10.52 6.27 10.11
CA ARG A 38 -9.25 6.64 9.46
C ARG A 38 -8.73 5.51 8.58
N ALA A 39 -8.81 4.27 9.05
CA ALA A 39 -8.36 3.10 8.30
C ALA A 39 -9.18 2.90 7.02
N GLU A 40 -10.49 3.13 7.05
CA GLU A 40 -11.35 3.04 5.87
C GLU A 40 -11.02 4.11 4.83
N VAL A 41 -10.70 5.33 5.26
CA VAL A 41 -10.19 6.38 4.35
C VAL A 41 -8.87 5.94 3.72
N CYS A 42 -7.95 5.35 4.50
CA CYS A 42 -6.68 4.83 3.98
C CYS A 42 -6.88 3.67 3.00
N VAL A 43 -7.84 2.76 3.25
CA VAL A 43 -8.18 1.67 2.31
C VAL A 43 -8.59 2.23 0.97
N VAL A 44 -9.47 3.25 0.96
CA VAL A 44 -9.91 3.89 -0.29
C VAL A 44 -8.77 4.66 -0.95
N ALA A 45 -7.95 5.38 -0.20
CA ALA A 45 -6.78 6.06 -0.72
C ALA A 45 -5.77 5.09 -1.36
N CYS A 46 -5.59 3.90 -0.77
CA CYS A 46 -4.78 2.82 -1.36
C CYS A 46 -5.45 2.26 -2.62
N ALA A 47 -6.77 2.06 -2.63
CA ALA A 47 -7.50 1.60 -3.81
C ALA A 47 -7.29 2.53 -5.02
N GLU A 48 -7.34 3.83 -4.80
CA GLU A 48 -7.13 4.85 -5.84
C GLU A 48 -5.75 4.76 -6.51
N ALA A 49 -4.74 4.18 -5.85
CA ALA A 49 -3.41 4.01 -6.44
C ALA A 49 -3.42 3.10 -7.68
N TRP A 50 -4.36 2.16 -7.76
CA TRP A 50 -4.52 1.23 -8.89
C TRP A 50 -5.56 1.67 -9.92
N ARG A 51 -6.10 2.89 -9.77
CA ARG A 51 -7.05 3.40 -10.76
C ARG A 51 -6.38 3.60 -12.12
N GLY A 52 -6.94 2.96 -13.15
CA GLY A 52 -6.44 3.05 -14.52
C GLY A 52 -5.28 2.12 -14.87
N ASP A 53 -4.85 1.25 -13.98
CA ASP A 53 -3.75 0.30 -14.24
C ASP A 53 -4.10 -0.80 -15.25
N GLY A 54 -5.38 -1.10 -15.42
CA GLY A 54 -5.80 -2.18 -16.30
C GLY A 54 -5.41 -3.57 -15.78
N ALA A 55 -5.03 -4.47 -16.69
CA ALA A 55 -4.68 -5.86 -16.40
C ALA A 55 -3.21 -5.99 -15.95
N VAL A 56 -2.89 -5.52 -14.74
CA VAL A 56 -1.57 -5.67 -14.12
C VAL A 56 -1.67 -6.50 -12.85
N LEU A 57 -0.55 -7.09 -12.44
CA LEU A 57 -0.44 -7.75 -11.15
C LEU A 57 -0.32 -6.69 -10.04
N ALA A 58 -1.40 -6.47 -9.32
CA ALA A 58 -1.37 -5.65 -8.10
C ALA A 58 -0.74 -6.46 -6.97
N SER A 59 0.31 -5.90 -6.38
CA SER A 59 1.05 -6.54 -5.28
C SER A 59 1.02 -5.64 -4.03
N PRO A 60 -0.08 -5.65 -3.28
CA PRO A 60 -0.20 -4.91 -2.03
C PRO A 60 0.60 -5.60 -0.92
N MET A 61 1.31 -4.81 -0.12
CA MET A 61 2.03 -5.28 1.07
C MET A 61 1.46 -4.62 2.31
N GLY A 62 0.81 -5.40 3.17
CA GLY A 62 0.07 -4.97 4.35
C GLY A 62 -1.43 -5.17 4.21
N LEU A 63 -2.15 -5.11 5.33
CA LEU A 63 -3.60 -5.34 5.35
C LEU A 63 -4.36 -4.22 4.62
N VAL A 64 -4.12 -2.97 4.98
CA VAL A 64 -4.80 -1.82 4.37
C VAL A 64 -4.59 -1.75 2.86
N PRO A 65 -3.36 -1.90 2.31
CA PRO A 65 -3.16 -2.02 0.86
C PRO A 65 -3.88 -3.21 0.23
N THR A 66 -3.90 -4.37 0.90
CA THR A 66 -4.59 -5.56 0.39
C THR A 66 -6.10 -5.33 0.28
N LEU A 67 -6.71 -4.70 1.29
CA LEU A 67 -8.11 -4.30 1.24
C LEU A 67 -8.36 -3.28 0.12
N GLY A 68 -7.44 -2.32 -0.05
CA GLY A 68 -7.50 -1.34 -1.14
C GLY A 68 -7.47 -1.98 -2.52
N ALA A 69 -6.55 -2.92 -2.78
CA ALA A 69 -6.46 -3.62 -4.05
C ALA A 69 -7.71 -4.46 -4.34
N LYS A 70 -8.23 -5.18 -3.34
CA LYS A 70 -9.48 -5.93 -3.46
C LYS A 70 -10.69 -5.00 -3.71
N LEU A 71 -10.74 -3.86 -3.02
CA LEU A 71 -11.78 -2.86 -3.24
C LEU A 71 -11.71 -2.30 -4.67
N ALA A 72 -10.52 -1.95 -5.16
CA ALA A 72 -10.32 -1.48 -6.53
C ALA A 72 -10.78 -2.54 -7.56
N GLN A 73 -10.44 -3.80 -7.36
CA GLN A 73 -10.87 -4.92 -8.23
C GLN A 73 -12.40 -5.08 -8.24
N LEU A 74 -13.06 -4.93 -7.08
CA LEU A 74 -14.52 -5.04 -6.96
C LEU A 74 -15.30 -3.84 -7.51
N THR A 75 -14.63 -2.71 -7.72
CA THR A 75 -15.31 -1.46 -8.09
C THR A 75 -14.87 -0.95 -9.47
N PHE A 76 -13.75 -0.26 -9.56
CA PHE A 76 -13.35 0.51 -10.75
C PHE A 76 -12.18 -0.09 -11.55
N SER A 77 -11.54 -1.14 -11.07
CA SER A 77 -10.40 -1.80 -11.72
C SER A 77 -10.55 -3.32 -11.77
N PRO A 78 -11.64 -3.85 -12.40
CA PRO A 78 -11.93 -5.29 -12.38
C PRO A 78 -10.90 -6.14 -13.12
N GLY A 79 -10.05 -5.54 -13.93
CA GLY A 79 -8.96 -6.22 -14.62
C GLY A 79 -7.70 -6.46 -13.79
N LEU A 80 -7.63 -5.96 -12.54
CA LEU A 80 -6.49 -6.21 -11.66
C LEU A 80 -6.33 -7.70 -11.37
N LEU A 81 -5.10 -8.19 -11.47
CA LEU A 81 -4.74 -9.53 -11.03
C LEU A 81 -4.23 -9.46 -9.58
N LEU A 82 -4.77 -10.30 -8.72
CA LEU A 82 -4.35 -10.44 -7.32
C LEU A 82 -3.86 -11.86 -7.07
N THR A 83 -2.95 -12.03 -6.11
CA THR A 83 -2.51 -13.34 -5.63
C THR A 83 -2.74 -13.47 -4.13
N ASP A 84 -2.64 -14.70 -3.62
CA ASP A 84 -2.58 -15.02 -2.19
C ASP A 84 -1.23 -14.65 -1.54
N GLY A 85 -0.33 -14.03 -2.30
CA GLY A 85 1.04 -13.71 -1.89
C GLY A 85 2.04 -14.83 -2.19
N GLU A 86 1.57 -16.00 -2.63
CA GLU A 86 2.41 -17.14 -3.06
C GLU A 86 2.32 -17.40 -4.56
N ALA A 87 1.30 -18.10 -5.01
CA ALA A 87 1.19 -18.53 -6.40
C ALA A 87 -0.25 -18.64 -6.92
N THR A 88 -1.27 -18.47 -6.09
CA THR A 88 -2.66 -18.58 -6.49
C THR A 88 -3.20 -17.23 -6.92
N LEU A 89 -3.69 -17.13 -8.15
CA LEU A 89 -4.46 -15.97 -8.59
C LEU A 89 -5.84 -15.99 -7.91
N LEU A 90 -6.27 -14.83 -7.46
CA LEU A 90 -7.50 -14.65 -6.71
C LEU A 90 -8.49 -13.80 -7.51
N ALA A 91 -9.71 -14.29 -7.63
CA ALA A 91 -10.84 -13.54 -8.16
C ALA A 91 -11.85 -13.21 -7.05
N PRO A 92 -12.71 -12.20 -7.23
CA PRO A 92 -13.81 -11.92 -6.32
C PRO A 92 -14.82 -13.08 -6.31
N GLY A 93 -15.09 -13.67 -5.14
CA GLY A 93 -16.18 -14.62 -4.93
C GLY A 93 -17.39 -13.94 -4.27
N GLU A 94 -18.49 -14.64 -4.08
CA GLU A 94 -19.67 -14.10 -3.39
C GLU A 94 -19.36 -13.69 -1.95
N THR A 95 -18.60 -14.51 -1.25
CA THR A 95 -18.20 -14.28 0.15
C THR A 95 -16.69 -14.28 0.32
N GLY A 96 -15.98 -13.32 -0.28
CA GLY A 96 -14.51 -13.24 -0.18
C GLY A 96 -13.82 -13.41 -1.52
N THR A 97 -12.74 -14.21 -1.56
CA THR A 97 -11.98 -14.49 -2.77
C THR A 97 -11.99 -15.98 -3.11
N ILE A 98 -11.96 -16.30 -4.40
CA ILE A 98 -11.85 -17.66 -4.91
C ILE A 98 -10.51 -17.83 -5.65
N ALA A 99 -9.99 -19.06 -5.69
CA ALA A 99 -8.85 -19.40 -6.54
C ALA A 99 -9.28 -19.38 -8.01
N GLU A 100 -8.68 -18.52 -8.81
CA GLU A 100 -8.95 -18.38 -10.26
C GLU A 100 -7.95 -19.13 -11.11
N GLY A 101 -6.71 -19.20 -10.65
CA GLY A 101 -5.64 -19.83 -11.41
C GLY A 101 -4.34 -19.96 -10.63
N TRP A 102 -3.32 -20.43 -11.33
CA TRP A 102 -2.00 -20.61 -10.79
C TRP A 102 -0.98 -19.73 -11.51
N LEU A 103 -0.26 -18.91 -10.76
CA LEU A 103 0.86 -18.11 -11.24
C LEU A 103 2.13 -18.57 -10.53
N PRO A 104 2.98 -19.39 -11.17
CA PRO A 104 4.24 -19.83 -10.56
C PRO A 104 5.07 -18.63 -10.13
N TYR A 105 5.68 -18.68 -8.95
CA TYR A 105 6.44 -17.57 -8.38
C TYR A 105 7.47 -16.98 -9.38
N ARG A 106 8.17 -17.82 -10.14
CA ARG A 106 9.12 -17.35 -11.16
C ARG A 106 8.47 -16.54 -12.29
N SER A 107 7.18 -16.76 -12.58
CA SER A 107 6.44 -15.99 -13.60
C SER A 107 6.25 -14.54 -13.18
N VAL A 108 6.29 -14.24 -11.87
CA VAL A 108 6.30 -12.88 -11.32
C VAL A 108 7.49 -12.10 -11.88
N PHE A 109 8.67 -12.71 -12.02
CA PHE A 109 9.85 -12.04 -12.60
C PHE A 109 9.63 -11.64 -14.06
N THR A 110 8.91 -12.47 -14.83
CA THR A 110 8.54 -12.12 -16.22
C THR A 110 7.59 -10.92 -16.23
N MET A 111 6.60 -10.89 -15.34
CA MET A 111 5.68 -9.75 -15.21
C MET A 111 6.39 -8.47 -14.78
N VAL A 112 7.33 -8.57 -13.82
CA VAL A 112 8.18 -7.45 -13.40
C VAL A 112 8.99 -6.92 -14.59
N ALA A 113 9.67 -7.80 -15.33
CA ALA A 113 10.49 -7.42 -16.48
C ALA A 113 9.67 -6.81 -17.63
N ALA A 114 8.40 -7.23 -17.75
CA ALA A 114 7.46 -6.69 -18.74
C ALA A 114 6.74 -5.41 -18.29
N GLY A 115 7.00 -4.92 -17.05
CA GLY A 115 6.30 -3.76 -16.49
C GLY A 115 4.83 -4.02 -16.13
N LEU A 116 4.38 -5.28 -16.12
CA LEU A 116 2.98 -5.68 -15.88
C LEU A 116 2.67 -5.87 -14.39
N ARG A 117 3.23 -5.03 -13.55
CA ARG A 117 3.03 -5.08 -12.09
C ARG A 117 2.95 -3.67 -11.53
N HIS A 118 2.13 -3.48 -10.50
CA HIS A 118 2.17 -2.31 -9.63
C HIS A 118 2.22 -2.79 -8.18
N VAL A 119 3.31 -2.48 -7.49
CA VAL A 119 3.50 -2.86 -6.09
C VAL A 119 3.23 -1.66 -5.18
N MET A 120 2.52 -1.90 -4.07
CA MET A 120 2.44 -0.96 -2.95
C MET A 120 3.23 -1.53 -1.79
N MET A 121 4.37 -0.93 -1.49
CA MET A 121 5.34 -1.40 -0.50
C MET A 121 5.28 -0.56 0.78
N GLY A 122 5.72 -1.15 1.91
CA GLY A 122 6.07 -0.40 3.10
C GLY A 122 7.46 0.25 2.98
N ALA A 123 7.76 1.17 3.90
CA ALA A 123 9.07 1.77 4.06
C ALA A 123 9.38 2.00 5.54
N ALA A 124 10.62 1.71 5.95
CA ALA A 124 11.14 2.14 7.24
C ALA A 124 11.66 3.58 7.20
N GLN A 125 12.19 3.99 6.02
CA GLN A 125 12.52 5.38 5.72
C GLN A 125 12.21 5.68 4.24
N LEU A 126 11.73 6.89 3.99
CA LEU A 126 11.58 7.54 2.68
C LEU A 126 12.18 8.93 2.76
N ASP A 127 12.97 9.31 1.77
CA ASP A 127 13.40 10.69 1.63
C ASP A 127 12.51 11.49 0.66
N ARG A 128 12.86 12.76 0.46
CA ARG A 128 12.09 13.69 -0.39
C ARG A 128 11.93 13.26 -1.85
N PHE A 129 12.79 12.38 -2.37
CA PHE A 129 12.75 11.87 -3.74
C PHE A 129 12.15 10.47 -3.83
N GLY A 130 11.75 9.88 -2.68
CA GLY A 130 11.19 8.54 -2.61
C GLY A 130 12.23 7.43 -2.57
N ASN A 131 13.49 7.73 -2.23
CA ASN A 131 14.46 6.68 -1.93
C ASN A 131 13.98 5.91 -0.69
N GLN A 132 13.80 4.60 -0.86
CA GLN A 132 13.23 3.72 0.15
C GLN A 132 14.32 2.96 0.90
N ASN A 133 14.19 2.89 2.22
CA ASN A 133 14.96 1.99 3.08
C ASN A 133 14.04 0.98 3.78
N ILE A 134 14.40 -0.29 3.69
CA ILE A 134 13.81 -1.42 4.42
C ILE A 134 14.90 -2.37 4.94
N SER A 135 16.18 -1.98 4.88
CA SER A 135 17.30 -2.86 5.17
C SER A 135 17.90 -2.68 6.55
N CYS A 136 18.28 -1.47 6.92
CA CYS A 136 18.85 -1.19 8.22
C CYS A 136 18.70 0.29 8.59
N ILE A 137 18.78 0.59 9.87
CA ILE A 137 18.83 1.95 10.42
C ILE A 137 20.24 2.22 10.94
N GLY A 138 20.80 3.35 10.56
CA GLY A 138 22.18 3.73 10.86
C GLY A 138 23.17 3.23 9.82
N ASP A 139 24.45 3.19 10.19
CA ASP A 139 25.54 2.77 9.31
C ASP A 139 25.40 1.30 8.91
N TRP A 140 25.56 1.01 7.62
CA TRP A 140 25.44 -0.35 7.07
C TRP A 140 26.44 -1.33 7.70
N SER A 141 27.65 -0.90 8.02
CA SER A 141 28.69 -1.75 8.59
C SER A 141 28.43 -2.07 10.07
N ARG A 142 27.67 -1.19 10.76
CA ARG A 142 27.30 -1.35 12.16
C ARG A 142 25.90 -0.78 12.42
N PRO A 143 24.83 -1.42 11.94
CA PRO A 143 23.51 -0.87 12.01
C PRO A 143 22.98 -0.80 13.46
N LYS A 144 22.26 0.29 13.76
CA LYS A 144 21.50 0.42 15.02
C LYS A 144 20.34 -0.56 15.07
N ALA A 145 19.74 -0.85 13.91
CA ALA A 145 18.71 -1.86 13.74
C ALA A 145 18.86 -2.54 12.39
N GLN A 146 18.91 -3.87 12.38
CA GLN A 146 18.81 -4.67 11.17
C GLN A 146 17.32 -4.90 10.87
N LEU A 147 16.91 -4.64 9.62
CA LEU A 147 15.54 -4.84 9.15
C LEU A 147 15.48 -6.03 8.18
N LEU A 148 14.53 -5.98 7.25
CA LEU A 148 14.24 -7.11 6.33
C LEU A 148 15.30 -7.36 5.25
N GLY A 149 16.24 -6.42 5.04
CA GLY A 149 17.13 -6.41 3.87
C GLY A 149 16.45 -5.78 2.65
N VAL A 150 17.16 -5.72 1.51
CA VAL A 150 16.71 -5.00 0.31
C VAL A 150 15.52 -5.65 -0.40
N ARG A 151 15.34 -6.98 -0.23
CA ARG A 151 14.27 -7.74 -0.86
C ARG A 151 14.17 -7.46 -2.37
N GLY A 152 12.94 -7.30 -2.89
CA GLY A 152 12.66 -6.95 -4.29
C GLY A 152 12.69 -5.45 -4.59
N ALA A 153 12.96 -4.58 -3.61
CA ALA A 153 12.86 -3.14 -3.78
C ALA A 153 13.71 -2.58 -4.93
N PRO A 154 14.98 -3.01 -5.16
CA PRO A 154 15.77 -2.52 -6.28
C PRO A 154 15.11 -2.82 -7.63
N GLY A 155 14.64 -4.05 -7.84
CA GLY A 155 13.96 -4.46 -9.06
C GLY A 155 12.61 -3.79 -9.25
N ASN A 156 11.84 -3.65 -8.18
CA ASN A 156 10.53 -3.01 -8.23
C ASN A 156 10.63 -1.57 -8.71
N THR A 157 11.52 -0.77 -8.13
CA THR A 157 11.59 0.67 -8.41
C THR A 157 12.14 1.03 -9.79
N ILE A 158 12.75 0.10 -10.53
CA ILE A 158 13.29 0.36 -11.87
C ILE A 158 12.47 -0.29 -13.00
N ASN A 159 11.57 -1.22 -12.70
CA ASN A 159 10.90 -2.01 -13.74
C ASN A 159 9.41 -1.71 -13.93
N HIS A 160 8.74 -1.13 -12.94
CA HIS A 160 7.29 -0.91 -12.99
C HIS A 160 6.84 0.13 -11.95
N PRO A 161 5.57 0.59 -12.01
CA PRO A 161 5.01 1.52 -11.03
C PRO A 161 5.11 1.01 -9.59
N VAL A 162 5.42 1.92 -8.68
CA VAL A 162 5.51 1.68 -7.24
C VAL A 162 4.69 2.73 -6.49
N SER A 163 3.95 2.29 -5.49
CA SER A 163 3.35 3.14 -4.46
C SER A 163 3.83 2.72 -3.08
N TYR A 164 3.66 3.58 -2.09
CA TYR A 164 4.05 3.27 -0.73
C TYR A 164 2.86 3.37 0.22
N TRP A 165 2.83 2.47 1.21
CA TRP A 165 1.96 2.54 2.36
C TRP A 165 2.78 2.73 3.63
N VAL A 166 2.48 3.80 4.39
CA VAL A 166 3.16 4.16 5.64
C VAL A 166 2.11 4.38 6.73
N PRO A 167 1.83 3.38 7.59
CA PRO A 167 0.78 3.45 8.61
C PRO A 167 1.05 4.49 9.69
N ARG A 168 2.30 4.91 9.88
CA ARG A 168 2.70 5.91 10.88
C ARG A 168 3.57 6.98 10.25
N HIS A 169 2.95 8.08 9.82
CA HIS A 169 3.65 9.26 9.30
C HIS A 169 4.46 9.91 10.41
N SER A 170 5.78 9.92 10.30
CA SER A 170 6.66 10.49 11.32
C SER A 170 8.01 10.89 10.72
N PRO A 171 8.79 11.81 11.37
CA PRO A 171 10.12 12.18 10.88
C PRO A 171 11.14 11.05 10.90
N ARG A 172 10.84 9.94 11.60
CA ARG A 172 11.66 8.72 11.53
C ARG A 172 11.51 7.99 10.22
N VAL A 173 10.29 8.01 9.66
CA VAL A 173 10.00 7.38 8.36
C VAL A 173 10.27 8.36 7.24
N PHE A 174 9.78 9.59 7.32
CA PHE A 174 10.04 10.66 6.35
C PHE A 174 11.31 11.39 6.75
N ALA A 175 12.47 10.77 6.48
CA ALA A 175 13.77 11.26 6.88
C ALA A 175 14.39 12.18 5.81
N GLU A 176 15.19 13.16 6.22
CA GLU A 176 15.93 14.04 5.30
C GLU A 176 16.74 13.22 4.28
N ARG A 177 17.30 12.08 4.73
CA ARG A 177 18.06 11.12 3.92
C ARG A 177 17.82 9.72 4.47
N ALA A 178 17.55 8.77 3.57
CA ALA A 178 17.51 7.35 3.91
C ALA A 178 18.92 6.83 4.27
N ASP A 179 19.06 6.13 5.40
CA ASP A 179 20.35 5.58 5.87
C ASP A 179 20.92 4.56 4.86
N MET A 180 20.04 3.78 4.25
CA MET A 180 20.36 2.89 3.14
C MET A 180 19.29 2.99 2.06
N VAL A 181 19.68 2.95 0.79
CA VAL A 181 18.73 2.97 -0.34
C VAL A 181 18.56 1.57 -0.89
N CYS A 182 17.40 0.99 -0.64
CA CYS A 182 16.96 -0.30 -1.16
C CYS A 182 16.22 -0.15 -2.49
N GLY A 183 15.24 0.75 -2.52
CA GLY A 183 14.56 1.18 -3.74
C GLY A 183 14.94 2.61 -4.09
N ILE A 184 15.22 2.88 -5.36
CA ILE A 184 15.66 4.21 -5.79
C ILE A 184 14.48 5.18 -5.93
N GLY A 185 14.75 6.45 -5.59
CA GLY A 185 13.89 7.58 -5.86
C GLY A 185 14.24 8.28 -7.17
N TYR A 186 13.54 9.37 -7.47
CA TYR A 186 13.66 10.09 -8.74
C TYR A 186 15.05 10.71 -8.98
N ASP A 187 15.74 11.19 -7.95
CA ASP A 187 17.10 11.74 -8.07
C ASP A 187 18.10 10.67 -8.53
N ARG A 188 18.03 9.47 -7.95
CA ARG A 188 18.90 8.35 -8.32
C ARG A 188 18.51 7.75 -9.65
N ALA A 189 17.22 7.69 -9.96
CA ALA A 189 16.74 7.26 -11.26
C ALA A 189 17.25 8.19 -12.38
N ALA A 190 17.22 9.50 -12.16
CA ALA A 190 17.79 10.49 -13.08
C ALA A 190 19.30 10.29 -13.27
N ALA A 191 20.04 10.01 -12.19
CA ALA A 191 21.48 9.76 -12.23
C ALA A 191 21.87 8.49 -13.00
N LEU A 192 21.00 7.46 -13.03
CA LEU A 192 21.22 6.25 -13.84
C LEU A 192 21.04 6.50 -15.34
N GLY A 193 20.44 7.60 -15.72
CA GLY A 193 20.10 7.91 -17.10
C GLY A 193 18.99 7.01 -17.66
N ARG A 194 18.63 7.25 -18.94
CA ARG A 194 17.48 6.64 -19.58
C ARG A 194 17.40 5.09 -19.53
N PRO A 195 18.50 4.34 -19.74
CA PRO A 195 18.41 2.88 -19.70
C PRO A 195 17.97 2.32 -18.35
N GLY A 196 18.46 2.89 -17.23
CA GLY A 196 18.13 2.44 -15.87
C GLY A 196 16.83 3.01 -15.30
N ALA A 197 16.40 4.19 -15.79
CA ALA A 197 15.22 4.90 -15.29
C ALA A 197 14.01 4.82 -16.21
N ARG A 198 14.07 3.99 -17.28
CA ARG A 198 13.05 3.96 -18.34
C ARG A 198 11.64 3.69 -17.83
N PHE A 199 11.50 2.82 -16.85
CA PHE A 199 10.23 2.39 -16.28
C PHE A 199 10.07 2.79 -14.82
N HIS A 200 10.98 3.64 -14.32
CA HIS A 200 10.89 4.15 -12.97
C HIS A 200 9.68 5.08 -12.84
N GLU A 201 8.78 4.72 -11.94
CA GLU A 201 7.59 5.51 -11.63
C GLU A 201 7.20 5.31 -10.17
N LEU A 202 7.32 6.36 -9.36
CA LEU A 202 6.75 6.40 -8.03
C LEU A 202 5.45 7.21 -8.09
N ARG A 203 4.31 6.61 -7.75
CA ARG A 203 3.01 7.24 -7.93
C ARG A 203 2.57 8.00 -6.70
N VAL A 204 2.30 7.28 -5.63
CA VAL A 204 1.76 7.87 -4.40
C VAL A 204 2.40 7.25 -3.16
N VAL A 205 2.38 8.04 -2.08
CA VAL A 205 2.64 7.57 -0.72
C VAL A 205 1.37 7.82 0.09
N VAL A 206 0.69 6.76 0.48
CA VAL A 206 -0.47 6.82 1.37
C VAL A 206 0.00 6.64 2.80
N THR A 207 -0.44 7.52 3.69
CA THR A 207 -0.11 7.44 5.12
C THR A 207 -1.38 7.50 5.97
N ASN A 208 -1.25 7.40 7.28
CA ASN A 208 -2.36 7.64 8.20
C ASN A 208 -2.83 9.11 8.28
N LEU A 209 -2.09 10.07 7.72
CA LEU A 209 -2.41 11.50 7.76
C LEU A 209 -2.81 12.06 6.39
N ALA A 210 -2.22 11.56 5.32
CA ALA A 210 -2.26 12.22 4.02
C ALA A 210 -1.97 11.26 2.86
N VAL A 211 -2.23 11.74 1.66
CA VAL A 211 -1.68 11.20 0.41
C VAL A 211 -0.64 12.18 -0.13
N LEU A 212 0.53 11.66 -0.48
CA LEU A 212 1.60 12.43 -1.11
C LEU A 212 1.86 11.87 -2.51
N ASP A 213 2.45 12.68 -3.39
CA ASP A 213 2.89 12.30 -4.73
C ASP A 213 4.24 12.95 -5.08
N PHE A 214 4.68 12.79 -6.32
CA PHE A 214 5.94 13.35 -6.82
C PHE A 214 5.73 14.30 -8.02
N ALA A 215 4.55 14.89 -8.12
CA ALA A 215 4.16 15.75 -9.25
C ALA A 215 4.68 17.19 -9.07
N THR A 216 5.99 17.33 -8.85
CA THR A 216 6.74 18.58 -8.90
C THR A 216 7.71 18.57 -10.08
N ALA A 217 8.24 19.71 -10.48
CA ALA A 217 9.15 19.81 -11.62
C ALA A 217 10.44 18.98 -11.43
N ASP A 218 10.89 18.83 -10.20
CA ASP A 218 12.08 18.06 -9.82
C ASP A 218 11.75 16.72 -9.16
N HIS A 219 10.48 16.29 -9.24
CA HIS A 219 9.98 15.05 -8.63
C HIS A 219 10.25 14.93 -7.13
N ARG A 220 10.27 16.03 -6.39
CA ARG A 220 10.23 15.99 -4.93
C ARG A 220 8.85 15.63 -4.44
N MET A 221 8.79 14.98 -3.28
CA MET A 221 7.55 14.62 -2.62
C MET A 221 6.70 15.85 -2.34
N ARG A 222 5.42 15.77 -2.70
CA ARG A 222 4.42 16.84 -2.58
C ARG A 222 3.22 16.34 -1.81
N LEU A 223 2.64 17.20 -0.99
CA LEU A 223 1.36 16.94 -0.35
C LEU A 223 0.24 17.01 -1.39
N ARG A 224 -0.43 15.87 -1.64
CA ARG A 224 -1.53 15.78 -2.60
C ARG A 224 -2.88 16.05 -1.94
N SER A 225 -3.13 15.44 -0.76
CA SER A 225 -4.34 15.67 0.03
C SER A 225 -4.11 15.31 1.49
N VAL A 226 -4.90 15.87 2.40
CA VAL A 226 -4.93 15.49 3.81
C VAL A 226 -6.18 14.65 4.11
N HIS A 227 -6.06 13.68 4.99
CA HIS A 227 -7.22 12.88 5.39
C HIS A 227 -8.19 13.69 6.26
N PRO A 228 -9.50 13.38 6.24
CA PRO A 228 -10.49 14.04 7.09
C PRO A 228 -10.02 14.11 8.55
N GLY A 229 -10.03 15.31 9.15
CA GLY A 229 -9.59 15.54 10.52
C GLY A 229 -8.07 15.66 10.73
N ALA A 230 -7.23 15.47 9.69
CA ALA A 230 -5.81 15.84 9.72
C ALA A 230 -5.61 17.28 9.20
N ARG A 231 -4.58 17.97 9.69
CA ARG A 231 -4.24 19.31 9.25
C ARG A 231 -2.94 19.29 8.45
N VAL A 232 -2.81 20.18 7.49
CA VAL A 232 -1.57 20.37 6.72
C VAL A 232 -0.36 20.56 7.64
N ALA A 233 -0.52 21.36 8.69
CA ALA A 233 0.54 21.61 9.68
C ALA A 233 1.02 20.33 10.39
N ASP A 234 0.12 19.37 10.66
CA ASP A 234 0.46 18.09 11.30
C ASP A 234 1.31 17.23 10.34
N VAL A 235 0.97 17.21 9.04
CA VAL A 235 1.76 16.50 8.03
C VAL A 235 3.16 17.10 7.88
N ILE A 236 3.25 18.44 7.82
CA ILE A 236 4.54 19.14 7.73
C ILE A 236 5.40 18.84 8.98
N ALA A 237 4.84 18.93 10.17
CA ALA A 237 5.55 18.66 11.42
C ALA A 237 6.00 17.19 11.54
N ALA A 238 5.27 16.28 10.92
CA ALA A 238 5.60 14.85 10.88
C ALA A 238 6.57 14.46 9.74
N THR A 239 7.00 15.40 8.90
CA THR A 239 7.92 15.18 7.77
C THR A 239 9.29 15.76 8.09
N GLY A 240 10.36 14.95 8.01
CA GLY A 240 11.74 15.34 8.35
C GLY A 240 12.49 16.12 7.26
N PHE A 241 11.81 16.56 6.21
CA PHE A 241 12.37 17.38 5.12
C PHE A 241 11.34 18.43 4.65
N PRO A 242 11.77 19.49 3.95
CA PRO A 242 10.85 20.45 3.36
C PRO A 242 9.93 19.80 2.34
N LEU A 243 8.65 19.66 2.70
CA LEU A 243 7.61 19.09 1.85
C LEU A 243 7.09 20.17 0.88
N ALA A 244 6.91 19.81 -0.39
CA ALA A 244 6.25 20.69 -1.34
C ALA A 244 4.74 20.70 -1.00
N VAL A 245 4.20 21.88 -0.71
CA VAL A 245 2.80 22.07 -0.35
C VAL A 245 2.18 23.02 -1.37
N PRO A 246 1.14 22.60 -2.13
CA PRO A 246 0.43 23.48 -3.03
C PRO A 246 -0.37 24.54 -2.24
N ALA A 247 -0.74 25.63 -2.91
CA ALA A 247 -1.53 26.72 -2.30
C ALA A 247 -2.86 26.22 -1.73
N GLU A 248 -3.48 25.27 -2.43
CA GLU A 248 -4.70 24.61 -1.99
C GLU A 248 -4.43 23.10 -1.84
N VAL A 249 -4.69 22.56 -0.66
CA VAL A 249 -4.56 21.13 -0.34
C VAL A 249 -5.97 20.58 -0.11
N PRO A 250 -6.48 19.72 -1.01
CA PRO A 250 -7.80 19.12 -0.83
C PRO A 250 -7.82 18.13 0.32
N VAL A 251 -9.01 17.88 0.84
CA VAL A 251 -9.26 16.75 1.75
C VAL A 251 -9.38 15.48 0.91
N THR A 252 -8.74 14.41 1.35
CA THR A 252 -8.88 13.09 0.74
C THR A 252 -10.36 12.68 0.77
N ARG A 253 -10.91 12.23 -0.36
CA ARG A 253 -12.30 11.81 -0.40
C ARG A 253 -12.59 10.72 0.62
N PRO A 254 -13.69 10.79 1.35
CA PRO A 254 -14.14 9.69 2.19
C PRO A 254 -14.59 8.50 1.32
N PRO A 255 -14.69 7.29 1.91
CA PRO A 255 -15.36 6.17 1.27
C PRO A 255 -16.81 6.51 0.90
N ALA A 256 -17.26 6.04 -0.27
CA ALA A 256 -18.67 6.04 -0.62
C ALA A 256 -19.45 4.99 0.22
N PRO A 257 -20.78 5.11 0.38
CA PRO A 257 -21.57 4.13 1.14
C PRO A 257 -21.38 2.70 0.65
N GLU A 258 -21.31 2.48 -0.66
CA GLU A 258 -21.10 1.18 -1.29
C GLU A 258 -19.70 0.62 -0.98
N GLU A 259 -18.68 1.48 -0.97
CA GLU A 259 -17.31 1.11 -0.59
C GLU A 259 -17.24 0.70 0.88
N LEU A 260 -17.93 1.44 1.78
CA LEU A 260 -18.04 1.07 3.20
C LEU A 260 -18.74 -0.26 3.38
N ALA A 261 -19.83 -0.50 2.65
CA ALA A 261 -20.56 -1.76 2.69
C ALA A 261 -19.66 -2.93 2.25
N LEU A 262 -18.84 -2.75 1.19
CA LEU A 262 -17.87 -3.76 0.75
C LEU A 262 -16.77 -3.97 1.78
N ILE A 263 -16.17 -2.91 2.33
CA ILE A 263 -15.10 -3.01 3.31
C ILE A 263 -15.60 -3.73 4.57
N ARG A 264 -16.72 -3.29 5.14
CA ARG A 264 -17.25 -3.78 6.41
C ARG A 264 -17.96 -5.13 6.29
N GLY A 265 -18.70 -5.34 5.20
CA GLY A 265 -19.58 -6.52 5.03
C GLY A 265 -18.95 -7.66 4.24
N ARG A 266 -17.79 -7.45 3.58
CA ARG A 266 -17.20 -8.49 2.72
C ARG A 266 -15.69 -8.62 2.85
N LEU A 267 -14.93 -7.51 2.87
CA LEU A 267 -13.47 -7.55 2.78
C LEU A 267 -12.80 -7.69 4.14
N ASP A 268 -13.35 -7.08 5.18
CA ASP A 268 -12.76 -7.05 6.53
C ASP A 268 -13.84 -7.06 7.60
N LEU A 269 -14.57 -8.17 7.68
CA LEU A 269 -15.66 -8.42 8.65
C LEU A 269 -15.19 -8.28 10.11
N ALA A 270 -13.93 -8.60 10.39
CA ALA A 270 -13.36 -8.53 11.73
C ALA A 270 -12.84 -7.14 12.13
N GLY A 271 -12.88 -6.15 11.24
CA GLY A 271 -12.37 -4.80 11.50
C GLY A 271 -10.88 -4.73 11.78
N LEU A 272 -10.10 -5.65 11.22
CA LEU A 272 -8.66 -5.74 11.48
C LEU A 272 -7.88 -4.52 10.96
N ARG A 273 -8.43 -3.81 9.96
CA ARG A 273 -7.83 -2.60 9.38
C ARG A 273 -7.50 -1.52 10.41
N ASP A 274 -8.35 -1.37 11.44
CA ASP A 274 -8.14 -0.34 12.45
C ASP A 274 -6.94 -0.64 13.35
N ARG A 275 -6.58 -1.93 13.52
CA ARG A 275 -5.39 -2.36 14.28
C ARG A 275 -4.08 -2.00 13.62
N GLU A 276 -4.05 -1.86 12.29
CA GLU A 276 -2.81 -1.49 11.57
C GLU A 276 -2.42 -0.02 11.83
N LEU A 277 -3.39 0.81 12.23
CA LEU A 277 -3.17 2.24 12.54
C LEU A 277 -3.08 2.53 14.05
N ALA A 278 -3.33 1.54 14.90
CA ALA A 278 -3.31 1.67 16.36
C ALA A 278 -1.90 1.86 16.95
#